data_b600631a0b3d3c6267e40313a59bf8e9
#
_entry.id   b600631a0b3d3c6267e40313a59bf8e9
#
_cell.length_a   1.000
_cell.length_b   1.000
_cell.length_c   1.000
_cell.angle_alpha   90.00
_cell.angle_beta   90.00
_cell.angle_gamma   90.00
#
_symmetry.space_group_name_H-M   'P 1'
#
loop_
_entity.id
_entity.type
_entity.pdbx_description
1 polymer ?
#
loop_
_entity_poly.entity_id
_entity_poly.type
_entity_poly.pdbx_seq_one_letter_code
_entity_poly.pdbx_strand_id
1 'polypeptide(L)'
;MSTAQGLSTEDLPNSPHARQLRAGFPWLTFDGELEAEFRRRNFDENLLHTRVNLCLAILIAIAFSAMDAMVLGPKLDRIPSRIQLMVIIPILLIGLACSFSPQRQRIHAPLTIVIMTLFGLSVAAIQIIAARDGVSLLIPCVILSIVFIYFMSGLIFYHAVAANVIVVLAYLAAGTVLELPGRDFSYCALALVAANLFCASVTYMHEKTSRLRFLEACLLREMVARDGLTGIQNRRMFDQHIARVWQQAVREEERIAVLLADVDCFKDYNDRYGHQAGDECLRAVAVSLSQCARRPLDFVARYGGEEFAIVLYEASREYVAEVLTRIQRSIAELNIPHDASKVASRLTISIGAAFIMPAANRTLEGLIQLADEALYCAKEEGRNRVIVMEAEYATMRTGRFEKRRHQVDA
;
A
#
# COMPACT_ATOMS: atom_id res chain seq x y z
N MET A 1 -12.88 3.18 -25.44
CA MET A 1 -12.39 3.14 -24.04
C MET A 1 -11.09 3.93 -24.03
N SER A 2 -11.15 5.19 -23.64
CA SER A 2 -9.96 6.05 -23.55
C SER A 2 -9.23 5.65 -22.26
N THR A 3 -8.15 4.90 -22.41
CA THR A 3 -7.17 4.64 -21.35
C THR A 3 -6.47 5.93 -21.00
N ALA A 4 -6.31 6.19 -19.71
CA ALA A 4 -5.63 7.33 -19.15
C ALA A 4 -4.36 7.68 -19.94
N GLN A 5 -4.35 8.89 -20.45
CA GLN A 5 -3.24 9.66 -20.97
C GLN A 5 -1.88 8.92 -21.12
N GLY A 6 -1.65 8.29 -22.28
CA GLY A 6 -0.31 8.18 -22.85
C GLY A 6 0.50 6.91 -22.60
N LEU A 7 0.04 5.92 -21.82
CA LEU A 7 0.75 4.63 -21.69
C LEU A 7 0.08 3.59 -22.60
N SER A 8 0.82 3.07 -23.59
CA SER A 8 0.35 1.93 -24.35
C SER A 8 0.30 0.70 -23.44
N THR A 9 -0.71 -0.16 -23.61
CA THR A 9 -0.84 -1.40 -22.81
C THR A 9 0.35 -2.35 -23.03
N GLU A 10 1.17 -2.11 -24.03
CA GLU A 10 2.36 -2.90 -24.38
C GLU A 10 3.57 -2.53 -23.50
N ASP A 11 3.66 -1.29 -23.00
CA ASP A 11 4.76 -0.80 -22.18
C ASP A 11 4.62 -1.11 -20.69
N LEU A 12 3.53 -1.75 -20.28
CA LEU A 12 3.28 -2.07 -18.88
C LEU A 12 4.13 -3.26 -18.38
N PRO A 13 4.69 -3.19 -17.17
CA PRO A 13 5.48 -4.28 -16.59
C PRO A 13 4.65 -5.57 -16.49
N ASN A 14 5.33 -6.73 -16.53
CA ASN A 14 4.64 -8.01 -16.35
C ASN A 14 4.36 -8.28 -14.85
N SER A 15 3.46 -7.51 -14.28
CA SER A 15 3.09 -7.54 -12.87
C SER A 15 1.63 -8.00 -12.66
N PRO A 16 1.25 -8.42 -11.45
CA PRO A 16 -0.15 -8.71 -11.11
C PRO A 16 -1.07 -7.52 -11.37
N HIS A 17 -0.63 -6.29 -11.04
CA HIS A 17 -1.41 -5.07 -11.25
C HIS A 17 -1.66 -4.78 -12.74
N ALA A 18 -0.64 -4.95 -13.59
CA ALA A 18 -0.79 -4.79 -15.03
C ALA A 18 -1.70 -5.84 -15.65
N ARG A 19 -1.60 -7.09 -15.20
CA ARG A 19 -2.50 -8.17 -15.65
C ARG A 19 -3.95 -7.88 -15.26
N GLN A 20 -4.19 -7.43 -14.02
CA GLN A 20 -5.52 -7.06 -13.55
C GLN A 20 -6.09 -5.87 -14.33
N LEU A 21 -5.26 -4.85 -14.64
CA LEU A 21 -5.70 -3.70 -15.43
C LEU A 21 -6.13 -4.12 -16.84
N ARG A 22 -5.37 -5.03 -17.50
CA ARG A 22 -5.73 -5.57 -18.83
C ARG A 22 -6.99 -6.44 -18.80
N ALA A 23 -7.15 -7.26 -17.78
CA ALA A 23 -8.33 -8.11 -17.60
C ALA A 23 -9.60 -7.32 -17.22
N GLY A 24 -9.41 -6.13 -16.64
CA GLY A 24 -10.52 -5.35 -16.08
C GLY A 24 -11.04 -5.95 -14.76
N PHE A 25 -12.14 -5.39 -14.26
CA PHE A 25 -12.81 -5.83 -13.03
C PHE A 25 -14.33 -5.58 -13.13
N PRO A 26 -15.05 -6.38 -13.95
CA PRO A 26 -16.45 -6.13 -14.31
C PRO A 26 -17.39 -6.13 -13.10
N TRP A 27 -17.09 -6.91 -12.06
CA TRP A 27 -17.89 -7.03 -10.83
C TRP A 27 -17.33 -6.24 -9.65
N LEU A 28 -16.53 -5.19 -9.89
CA LEU A 28 -15.86 -4.42 -8.83
C LEU A 28 -15.09 -5.33 -7.86
N THR A 29 -14.41 -6.34 -8.38
CA THR A 29 -13.57 -7.25 -7.61
C THR A 29 -12.26 -7.49 -8.34
N PHE A 30 -11.17 -7.59 -7.59
CA PHE A 30 -9.87 -8.01 -8.09
C PHE A 30 -9.63 -9.48 -7.76
N ASP A 31 -8.64 -10.08 -8.43
CA ASP A 31 -8.27 -11.47 -8.18
C ASP A 31 -7.41 -11.62 -6.93
N GLY A 32 -7.74 -12.62 -6.11
CA GLY A 32 -6.90 -13.10 -5.01
C GLY A 32 -6.41 -12.04 -4.02
N GLU A 33 -5.08 -11.94 -3.86
CA GLU A 33 -4.42 -11.07 -2.88
C GLU A 33 -4.59 -9.57 -3.19
N LEU A 34 -4.79 -9.21 -4.46
CA LEU A 34 -4.99 -7.82 -4.87
C LEU A 34 -6.26 -7.21 -4.25
N GLU A 35 -7.32 -8.00 -4.13
CA GLU A 35 -8.56 -7.54 -3.48
C GLU A 35 -8.33 -7.24 -2.01
N ALA A 36 -7.56 -8.08 -1.32
CA ALA A 36 -7.22 -7.86 0.10
C ALA A 36 -6.36 -6.60 0.28
N GLU A 37 -5.40 -6.37 -0.62
CA GLU A 37 -4.55 -5.17 -0.62
C GLU A 37 -5.38 -3.90 -0.87
N PHE A 38 -6.24 -3.92 -1.90
CA PHE A 38 -7.16 -2.80 -2.18
C PHE A 38 -8.03 -2.47 -0.98
N ARG A 39 -8.69 -3.48 -0.39
CA ARG A 39 -9.58 -3.28 0.77
C ARG A 39 -8.86 -2.69 1.96
N ARG A 40 -7.65 -3.19 2.25
CA ARG A 40 -6.83 -2.68 3.35
C ARG A 40 -6.47 -1.22 3.14
N ARG A 41 -6.00 -0.88 1.95
CA ARG A 41 -5.60 0.48 1.60
C ARG A 41 -6.78 1.44 1.57
N ASN A 42 -7.88 1.05 0.93
CA ASN A 42 -9.11 1.84 0.87
C ASN A 42 -9.67 2.12 2.27
N PHE A 43 -9.58 1.14 3.18
CA PHE A 43 -9.95 1.32 4.58
C PHE A 43 -9.07 2.35 5.28
N ASP A 44 -7.74 2.24 5.17
CA ASP A 44 -6.82 3.15 5.85
C ASP A 44 -6.93 4.59 5.31
N GLU A 45 -7.10 4.76 4.00
CA GLU A 45 -7.28 6.07 3.35
C GLU A 45 -8.61 6.75 3.76
N ASN A 46 -9.68 5.98 3.93
CA ASN A 46 -11.00 6.52 4.25
C ASN A 46 -11.31 6.59 5.77
N LEU A 47 -10.43 6.08 6.63
CA LEU A 47 -10.70 5.98 8.07
C LEU A 47 -10.98 7.34 8.72
N LEU A 48 -10.20 8.37 8.39
CA LEU A 48 -10.41 9.72 8.93
C LEU A 48 -11.75 10.30 8.46
N HIS A 49 -12.06 10.16 7.17
CA HIS A 49 -13.33 10.61 6.61
C HIS A 49 -14.52 9.92 7.27
N THR A 50 -14.45 8.61 7.48
CA THR A 50 -15.48 7.83 8.18
C THR A 50 -15.70 8.34 9.61
N ARG A 51 -14.65 8.67 10.35
CA ARG A 51 -14.75 9.24 11.70
C ARG A 51 -15.43 10.62 11.69
N VAL A 52 -15.00 11.50 10.80
CA VAL A 52 -15.59 12.83 10.65
C VAL A 52 -17.07 12.72 10.29
N ASN A 53 -17.43 11.84 9.36
CA ASN A 53 -18.81 11.62 8.93
C ASN A 53 -19.68 11.05 10.05
N LEU A 54 -19.16 10.14 10.87
CA LEU A 54 -19.89 9.64 12.05
C LEU A 54 -20.13 10.74 13.10
N CYS A 55 -19.13 11.59 13.36
CA CYS A 55 -19.31 12.74 14.24
C CYS A 55 -20.37 13.70 13.69
N LEU A 56 -20.35 13.99 12.38
CA LEU A 56 -21.34 14.82 11.73
C LEU A 56 -22.75 14.21 11.82
N ALA A 57 -22.88 12.89 11.60
CA ALA A 57 -24.15 12.19 11.74
C ALA A 57 -24.73 12.27 13.17
N ILE A 58 -23.87 12.15 14.19
CA ILE A 58 -24.27 12.31 15.59
C ILE A 58 -24.78 13.74 15.85
N LEU A 59 -24.04 14.75 15.37
CA LEU A 59 -24.46 16.15 15.50
C LEU A 59 -25.83 16.44 14.81
N ILE A 60 -26.01 15.89 13.60
CA ILE A 60 -27.26 15.98 12.85
C ILE A 60 -28.39 15.28 13.61
N ALA A 61 -28.17 14.09 14.16
CA ALA A 61 -29.19 13.38 14.95
C ALA A 61 -29.57 14.15 16.20
N ILE A 62 -28.64 14.80 16.88
CA ILE A 62 -28.91 15.67 18.03
C ILE A 62 -29.75 16.91 17.58
N ALA A 63 -29.37 17.52 16.45
CA ALA A 63 -30.09 18.67 15.92
C ALA A 63 -31.54 18.32 15.53
N PHE A 64 -31.76 17.16 14.88
CA PHE A 64 -33.13 16.69 14.60
C PHE A 64 -33.90 16.38 15.86
N SER A 65 -33.31 15.77 16.89
CA SER A 65 -33.95 15.52 18.16
C SER A 65 -34.40 16.82 18.85
N ALA A 66 -33.58 17.87 18.80
CA ALA A 66 -33.90 19.17 19.33
C ALA A 66 -35.01 19.86 18.50
N MET A 67 -34.99 19.74 17.18
CA MET A 67 -36.03 20.27 16.29
C MET A 67 -37.39 19.59 16.54
N ASP A 68 -37.39 18.26 16.65
CA ASP A 68 -38.61 17.48 16.91
C ASP A 68 -39.25 17.90 18.23
N ALA A 69 -38.44 18.14 19.27
CA ALA A 69 -38.93 18.64 20.56
C ALA A 69 -39.58 20.03 20.48
N MET A 70 -39.11 20.88 19.55
CA MET A 70 -39.68 22.24 19.36
C MET A 70 -40.94 22.25 18.47
N VAL A 71 -40.98 21.39 17.45
CA VAL A 71 -41.96 21.44 16.35
C VAL A 71 -43.13 20.48 16.56
N LEU A 72 -42.88 19.25 17.03
CA LEU A 72 -43.89 18.19 17.06
C LEU A 72 -44.80 18.20 18.29
N GLY A 73 -44.48 18.99 19.30
CA GLY A 73 -45.25 19.07 20.53
C GLY A 73 -45.21 17.79 21.40
N PRO A 74 -45.66 17.85 22.68
CA PRO A 74 -45.33 16.85 23.69
C PRO A 74 -45.96 15.44 23.50
N LYS A 75 -46.92 15.30 22.60
CA LYS A 75 -47.57 13.99 22.34
C LYS A 75 -46.86 13.22 21.21
N LEU A 76 -46.44 13.89 20.13
CA LEU A 76 -45.76 13.27 18.97
C LEU A 76 -44.24 13.14 19.15
N ASP A 77 -43.61 14.03 19.91
CA ASP A 77 -42.17 14.05 20.12
C ASP A 77 -41.64 12.85 20.90
N ARG A 78 -42.42 12.22 21.76
CA ARG A 78 -41.90 11.21 22.71
C ARG A 78 -41.30 9.98 22.07
N ILE A 79 -41.78 9.51 20.92
CA ILE A 79 -41.31 8.27 20.30
C ILE A 79 -40.11 8.52 19.34
N PRO A 80 -40.21 9.47 18.38
CA PRO A 80 -39.10 9.83 17.53
C PRO A 80 -37.83 10.20 18.31
N SER A 81 -37.93 11.13 19.25
CA SER A 81 -36.83 11.58 20.07
C SER A 81 -36.21 10.46 20.92
N ARG A 82 -37.01 9.53 21.45
CA ARG A 82 -36.48 8.36 22.17
C ARG A 82 -35.70 7.43 21.25
N ILE A 83 -36.19 7.17 20.04
CA ILE A 83 -35.46 6.34 19.06
C ILE A 83 -34.15 7.03 18.68
N GLN A 84 -34.15 8.34 18.45
CA GLN A 84 -32.93 9.09 18.14
C GLN A 84 -31.93 9.03 19.29
N LEU A 85 -32.31 9.30 20.51
CA LEU A 85 -31.42 9.37 21.68
C LEU A 85 -31.01 7.99 22.19
N MET A 86 -31.90 6.99 22.19
CA MET A 86 -31.62 5.67 22.79
C MET A 86 -31.19 4.62 21.80
N VAL A 87 -31.37 4.85 20.49
CA VAL A 87 -31.00 3.87 19.44
C VAL A 87 -29.98 4.46 18.46
N ILE A 88 -30.33 5.55 17.76
CA ILE A 88 -29.54 6.09 16.68
C ILE A 88 -28.18 6.61 17.20
N ILE A 89 -28.19 7.48 18.20
CA ILE A 89 -26.97 8.07 18.75
C ILE A 89 -26.03 6.98 19.34
N PRO A 90 -26.49 6.05 20.19
CA PRO A 90 -25.67 4.96 20.70
C PRO A 90 -25.07 4.06 19.59
N ILE A 91 -25.85 3.72 18.56
CA ILE A 91 -25.35 2.93 17.42
C ILE A 91 -24.22 3.65 16.70
N LEU A 92 -24.36 4.95 16.42
CA LEU A 92 -23.32 5.75 15.78
C LEU A 92 -22.08 5.93 16.68
N LEU A 93 -22.27 6.09 17.99
CA LEU A 93 -21.17 6.14 18.96
C LEU A 93 -20.39 4.81 19.04
N ILE A 94 -21.08 3.67 19.00
CA ILE A 94 -20.45 2.36 18.91
C ILE A 94 -19.61 2.26 17.63
N GLY A 95 -20.15 2.69 16.47
CA GLY A 95 -19.42 2.74 15.22
C GLY A 95 -18.16 3.60 15.30
N LEU A 96 -18.27 4.78 15.91
CA LEU A 96 -17.16 5.69 16.13
C LEU A 96 -16.11 5.05 17.07
N ALA A 97 -16.50 4.48 18.19
CA ALA A 97 -15.60 3.84 19.14
C ALA A 97 -14.85 2.65 18.51
N CYS A 98 -15.55 1.82 17.72
CA CYS A 98 -14.95 0.69 17.00
C CYS A 98 -13.90 1.14 15.96
N SER A 99 -14.01 2.34 15.40
CA SER A 99 -13.02 2.88 14.47
C SER A 99 -11.65 3.12 15.11
N PHE A 100 -11.56 3.18 16.45
CA PHE A 100 -10.30 3.34 17.19
C PHE A 100 -9.72 2.00 17.68
N SER A 101 -10.41 0.87 17.50
CA SER A 101 -9.93 -0.44 17.93
C SER A 101 -8.66 -0.89 17.20
N PRO A 102 -7.70 -1.56 17.86
CA PRO A 102 -6.54 -2.19 17.22
C PRO A 102 -6.94 -3.26 16.19
N GLN A 103 -8.06 -3.94 16.41
CA GLN A 103 -8.58 -4.99 15.51
C GLN A 103 -9.51 -4.47 14.42
N ARG A 104 -9.55 -3.15 14.21
CA ARG A 104 -10.49 -2.46 13.30
C ARG A 104 -10.57 -3.07 11.90
N GLN A 105 -9.46 -3.48 11.31
CA GLN A 105 -9.44 -4.02 9.94
C GLN A 105 -10.26 -5.30 9.77
N ARG A 106 -10.32 -6.15 10.81
CA ARG A 106 -11.09 -7.42 10.76
C ARG A 106 -12.57 -7.23 11.06
N ILE A 107 -12.88 -6.32 11.99
CA ILE A 107 -14.22 -6.17 12.56
C ILE A 107 -15.03 -5.07 11.85
N HIS A 108 -14.33 -4.09 11.25
CA HIS A 108 -14.96 -2.88 10.76
C HIS A 108 -16.02 -3.15 9.69
N ALA A 109 -15.71 -3.92 8.63
CA ALA A 109 -16.64 -4.09 7.52
C ALA A 109 -17.97 -4.77 7.96
N PRO A 110 -17.97 -5.95 8.62
CA PRO A 110 -19.21 -6.59 9.04
C PRO A 110 -19.98 -5.76 10.08
N LEU A 111 -19.26 -5.14 11.01
CA LEU A 111 -19.89 -4.31 12.04
C LEU A 111 -20.51 -3.04 11.46
N THR A 112 -19.84 -2.39 10.51
CA THR A 112 -20.36 -1.18 9.84
C THR A 112 -21.62 -1.51 9.03
N ILE A 113 -21.70 -2.66 8.36
CA ILE A 113 -22.91 -3.10 7.68
C ILE A 113 -24.08 -3.20 8.68
N VAL A 114 -23.87 -3.87 9.80
CA VAL A 114 -24.90 -4.02 10.85
C VAL A 114 -25.30 -2.67 11.40
N ILE A 115 -24.35 -1.83 11.77
CA ILE A 115 -24.60 -0.48 12.32
C ILE A 115 -25.38 0.38 11.34
N MET A 116 -24.99 0.41 10.07
CA MET A 116 -25.64 1.22 9.04
C MET A 116 -27.03 0.69 8.69
N THR A 117 -27.24 -0.62 8.68
CA THR A 117 -28.56 -1.22 8.50
C THR A 117 -29.49 -0.87 9.67
N LEU A 118 -29.02 -1.01 10.92
CA LEU A 118 -29.81 -0.64 12.10
C LEU A 118 -30.11 0.85 12.14
N PHE A 119 -29.15 1.70 11.76
CA PHE A 119 -29.36 3.13 11.61
C PHE A 119 -30.48 3.44 10.62
N GLY A 120 -30.40 2.89 9.39
CA GLY A 120 -31.42 3.09 8.37
C GLY A 120 -32.81 2.57 8.78
N LEU A 121 -32.88 1.39 9.40
CA LEU A 121 -34.10 0.82 9.93
C LEU A 121 -34.73 1.71 11.03
N SER A 122 -33.91 2.28 11.90
CA SER A 122 -34.37 3.19 12.96
C SER A 122 -34.98 4.47 12.39
N VAL A 123 -34.34 5.05 11.37
CA VAL A 123 -34.88 6.23 10.66
C VAL A 123 -36.18 5.88 9.92
N ALA A 124 -36.25 4.73 9.27
CA ALA A 124 -37.45 4.25 8.60
C ALA A 124 -38.60 4.02 9.59
N ALA A 125 -38.31 3.48 10.78
CA ALA A 125 -39.31 3.29 11.86
C ALA A 125 -39.89 4.62 12.34
N ILE A 126 -39.02 5.64 12.54
CA ILE A 126 -39.52 7.01 12.91
C ILE A 126 -40.45 7.54 11.84
N GLN A 127 -40.11 7.38 10.55
CA GLN A 127 -40.97 7.84 9.45
C GLN A 127 -42.32 7.12 9.43
N ILE A 128 -42.33 5.79 9.63
CA ILE A 128 -43.56 5.00 9.65
C ILE A 128 -44.47 5.43 10.80
N ILE A 129 -43.93 5.65 11.99
CA ILE A 129 -44.67 6.12 13.16
C ILE A 129 -45.29 7.50 12.90
N ALA A 130 -44.48 8.44 12.38
CA ALA A 130 -44.92 9.78 12.04
C ALA A 130 -46.03 9.79 10.97
N ALA A 131 -45.89 8.96 9.93
CA ALA A 131 -46.87 8.83 8.86
C ALA A 131 -48.23 8.29 9.37
N ARG A 132 -48.18 7.36 10.34
CA ARG A 132 -49.41 6.87 11.00
C ARG A 132 -50.17 7.95 11.78
N ASP A 133 -49.43 8.88 12.35
CA ASP A 133 -49.97 10.01 13.09
C ASP A 133 -50.29 11.23 12.18
N GLY A 134 -50.23 11.04 10.85
CA GLY A 134 -50.59 12.06 9.86
C GLY A 134 -49.51 13.11 9.59
N VAL A 135 -48.25 12.86 10.02
CA VAL A 135 -47.09 13.75 9.79
C VAL A 135 -46.28 13.25 8.65
N SER A 136 -46.29 13.94 7.50
CA SER A 136 -45.52 13.59 6.28
C SER A 136 -44.17 14.32 6.17
N LEU A 137 -43.80 15.18 7.13
CA LEU A 137 -42.62 16.06 7.07
C LEU A 137 -41.28 15.33 7.15
N LEU A 138 -41.22 14.04 7.56
CA LEU A 138 -39.96 13.32 7.81
C LEU A 138 -39.42 12.51 6.63
N ILE A 139 -40.05 12.55 5.46
CA ILE A 139 -39.59 11.86 4.22
C ILE A 139 -38.16 12.22 3.88
N PRO A 140 -37.70 13.48 3.93
CA PRO A 140 -36.32 13.84 3.64
C PRO A 140 -35.30 13.13 4.53
N CYS A 141 -35.65 12.77 5.77
CA CYS A 141 -34.76 12.09 6.71
C CYS A 141 -34.41 10.69 6.25
N VAL A 142 -35.36 9.93 5.67
CA VAL A 142 -35.08 8.58 5.14
C VAL A 142 -34.19 8.65 3.89
N ILE A 143 -34.43 9.62 2.99
CA ILE A 143 -33.57 9.86 1.84
C ILE A 143 -32.16 10.22 2.30
N LEU A 144 -32.02 11.10 3.30
CA LEU A 144 -30.74 11.48 3.87
C LEU A 144 -29.99 10.27 4.47
N SER A 145 -30.74 9.36 5.13
CA SER A 145 -30.12 8.13 5.66
C SER A 145 -29.57 7.21 4.56
N ILE A 146 -30.29 7.10 3.42
CA ILE A 146 -29.82 6.37 2.24
C ILE A 146 -28.53 6.99 1.71
N VAL A 147 -28.50 8.30 1.51
CA VAL A 147 -27.31 9.04 1.05
C VAL A 147 -26.13 8.83 2.03
N PHE A 148 -26.41 8.90 3.34
CA PHE A 148 -25.39 8.68 4.36
C PHE A 148 -24.79 7.27 4.29
N ILE A 149 -25.64 6.23 4.15
CA ILE A 149 -25.18 4.83 4.04
C ILE A 149 -24.32 4.64 2.79
N TYR A 150 -24.69 5.23 1.65
CA TYR A 150 -23.91 5.07 0.41
C TYR A 150 -22.59 5.83 0.41
N PHE A 151 -22.55 7.07 0.89
CA PHE A 151 -21.41 7.96 0.67
C PHE A 151 -20.55 8.22 1.91
N MET A 152 -21.17 8.14 3.10
CA MET A 152 -20.51 8.59 4.33
C MET A 152 -20.05 7.45 5.25
N SER A 153 -20.57 6.24 5.04
CA SER A 153 -20.28 5.09 5.92
C SER A 153 -18.93 4.43 5.71
N GLY A 154 -18.27 4.67 4.55
CA GLY A 154 -17.03 3.97 4.17
C GLY A 154 -17.26 2.52 3.68
N LEU A 155 -18.50 2.12 3.44
CA LEU A 155 -18.83 0.80 2.88
C LEU A 155 -18.51 0.73 1.39
N ILE A 156 -18.06 -0.44 0.93
CA ILE A 156 -17.94 -0.75 -0.50
C ILE A 156 -19.34 -0.99 -1.10
N PHE A 157 -19.43 -0.85 -2.41
CA PHE A 157 -20.69 -0.86 -3.18
C PHE A 157 -21.67 -1.95 -2.76
N TYR A 158 -21.27 -3.23 -2.80
CA TYR A 158 -22.19 -4.34 -2.49
C TYR A 158 -22.71 -4.31 -1.06
N HIS A 159 -21.90 -3.89 -0.11
CA HIS A 159 -22.30 -3.79 1.29
C HIS A 159 -23.28 -2.64 1.52
N ALA A 160 -23.03 -1.50 0.87
CA ALA A 160 -23.93 -0.34 0.93
C ALA A 160 -25.28 -0.64 0.26
N VAL A 161 -25.26 -1.32 -0.90
CA VAL A 161 -26.49 -1.78 -1.59
C VAL A 161 -27.28 -2.74 -0.70
N ALA A 162 -26.63 -3.75 -0.14
CA ALA A 162 -27.31 -4.74 0.72
C ALA A 162 -27.97 -4.08 1.94
N ALA A 163 -27.27 -3.17 2.64
CA ALA A 163 -27.83 -2.45 3.77
C ALA A 163 -29.06 -1.62 3.38
N ASN A 164 -28.97 -0.86 2.29
CA ASN A 164 -30.06 0.00 1.83
C ASN A 164 -31.26 -0.80 1.28
N VAL A 165 -31.02 -1.90 0.57
CA VAL A 165 -32.10 -2.80 0.10
C VAL A 165 -32.89 -3.36 1.27
N ILE A 166 -32.22 -3.77 2.36
CA ILE A 166 -32.89 -4.22 3.59
C ILE A 166 -33.78 -3.11 4.17
N VAL A 167 -33.26 -1.88 4.25
CA VAL A 167 -34.00 -0.73 4.76
C VAL A 167 -35.27 -0.43 3.92
N VAL A 168 -35.12 -0.42 2.59
CA VAL A 168 -36.23 -0.18 1.67
C VAL A 168 -37.27 -1.28 1.76
N LEU A 169 -36.85 -2.55 1.73
CA LEU A 169 -37.79 -3.68 1.86
C LEU A 169 -38.52 -3.67 3.20
N ALA A 170 -37.84 -3.36 4.29
CA ALA A 170 -38.49 -3.21 5.60
C ALA A 170 -39.49 -2.08 5.63
N TYR A 171 -39.15 -0.92 5.03
CA TYR A 171 -40.10 0.21 4.92
C TYR A 171 -41.35 -0.17 4.11
N LEU A 172 -41.17 -0.81 2.94
CA LEU A 172 -42.27 -1.25 2.09
C LEU A 172 -43.17 -2.28 2.81
N ALA A 173 -42.57 -3.29 3.44
CA ALA A 173 -43.31 -4.31 4.18
C ALA A 173 -44.07 -3.73 5.36
N ALA A 174 -43.47 -2.85 6.14
CA ALA A 174 -44.16 -2.20 7.27
C ALA A 174 -45.28 -1.27 6.82
N GLY A 175 -45.07 -0.54 5.72
CA GLY A 175 -46.10 0.35 5.17
C GLY A 175 -47.33 -0.39 4.68
N THR A 176 -47.15 -1.55 4.07
CA THR A 176 -48.27 -2.42 3.62
C THR A 176 -48.98 -3.09 4.79
N VAL A 177 -48.27 -3.58 5.79
CA VAL A 177 -48.83 -4.26 6.97
C VAL A 177 -49.60 -3.29 7.86
N LEU A 178 -49.13 -2.05 7.97
CA LEU A 178 -49.75 -1.00 8.81
C LEU A 178 -50.77 -0.16 8.07
N GLU A 179 -51.09 -0.52 6.82
CA GLU A 179 -52.14 0.16 5.99
C GLU A 179 -51.92 1.68 5.94
N LEU A 180 -50.68 2.14 5.72
CA LEU A 180 -50.39 3.56 5.62
C LEU A 180 -51.19 4.22 4.47
N PRO A 181 -51.54 5.54 4.58
CA PRO A 181 -52.27 6.25 3.55
C PRO A 181 -51.71 6.06 2.15
N GLY A 182 -52.46 5.39 1.26
CA GLY A 182 -52.00 4.85 0.01
C GLY A 182 -51.28 5.84 -0.92
N ARG A 183 -51.75 7.09 -0.96
CA ARG A 183 -51.16 8.14 -1.81
C ARG A 183 -49.77 8.55 -1.35
N ASP A 184 -49.64 8.93 -0.09
CA ASP A 184 -48.36 9.42 0.48
C ASP A 184 -47.32 8.26 0.54
N PHE A 185 -47.80 7.07 0.92
CA PHE A 185 -46.94 5.87 0.94
C PHE A 185 -46.39 5.54 -0.46
N SER A 186 -47.19 5.62 -1.54
CA SER A 186 -46.74 5.33 -2.89
C SER A 186 -45.73 6.33 -3.39
N TYR A 187 -45.89 7.62 -3.11
CA TYR A 187 -44.89 8.64 -3.45
C TYR A 187 -43.57 8.44 -2.68
N CYS A 188 -43.64 8.13 -1.38
CA CYS A 188 -42.47 7.85 -0.57
C CYS A 188 -41.76 6.61 -1.06
N ALA A 189 -42.46 5.52 -1.35
CA ALA A 189 -41.90 4.29 -1.88
C ALA A 189 -41.13 4.53 -3.21
N LEU A 190 -41.79 5.27 -4.13
CA LEU A 190 -41.16 5.65 -5.41
C LEU A 190 -39.88 6.48 -5.20
N ALA A 191 -39.94 7.49 -4.31
CA ALA A 191 -38.79 8.35 -4.01
C ALA A 191 -37.64 7.57 -3.39
N LEU A 192 -37.92 6.63 -2.49
CA LEU A 192 -36.88 5.76 -1.88
C LEU A 192 -36.21 4.83 -2.91
N VAL A 193 -37.02 4.22 -3.79
CA VAL A 193 -36.47 3.37 -4.86
C VAL A 193 -35.63 4.21 -5.82
N ALA A 194 -36.13 5.38 -6.24
CA ALA A 194 -35.38 6.28 -7.13
C ALA A 194 -34.07 6.76 -6.49
N ALA A 195 -34.10 7.16 -5.21
CA ALA A 195 -32.90 7.56 -4.47
C ALA A 195 -31.89 6.42 -4.36
N ASN A 196 -32.34 5.18 -4.10
CA ASN A 196 -31.47 4.01 -4.08
C ASN A 196 -30.80 3.75 -5.43
N LEU A 197 -31.57 3.76 -6.52
CA LEU A 197 -31.02 3.53 -7.86
C LEU A 197 -30.00 4.60 -8.24
N PHE A 198 -30.29 5.86 -7.93
CA PHE A 198 -29.37 6.97 -8.19
C PHE A 198 -28.10 6.84 -7.35
N CYS A 199 -28.22 6.68 -6.02
CA CYS A 199 -27.06 6.55 -5.14
C CYS A 199 -26.23 5.29 -5.45
N ALA A 200 -26.87 4.17 -5.77
CA ALA A 200 -26.18 2.96 -6.19
C ALA A 200 -25.37 3.18 -7.48
N SER A 201 -25.95 3.86 -8.48
CA SER A 201 -25.25 4.18 -9.73
C SER A 201 -24.01 5.03 -9.47
N VAL A 202 -24.13 6.09 -8.66
CA VAL A 202 -23.00 6.96 -8.32
C VAL A 202 -21.92 6.22 -7.52
N THR A 203 -22.34 5.42 -6.53
CA THR A 203 -21.39 4.62 -5.71
C THR A 203 -20.67 3.58 -6.55
N TYR A 204 -21.34 2.92 -7.51
CA TYR A 204 -20.70 2.02 -8.46
C TYR A 204 -19.60 2.72 -9.25
N MET A 205 -19.89 3.90 -9.81
CA MET A 205 -18.92 4.67 -10.58
C MET A 205 -17.76 5.16 -9.70
N HIS A 206 -18.07 5.59 -8.47
CA HIS A 206 -17.04 6.01 -7.52
C HIS A 206 -16.08 4.87 -7.15
N GLU A 207 -16.60 3.68 -6.81
CA GLU A 207 -15.76 2.54 -6.48
C GLU A 207 -14.95 2.06 -7.69
N LYS A 208 -15.56 2.03 -8.87
CA LYS A 208 -14.84 1.71 -10.12
C LYS A 208 -13.65 2.65 -10.34
N THR A 209 -13.85 3.95 -10.15
CA THR A 209 -12.79 4.95 -10.28
C THR A 209 -11.72 4.79 -9.20
N SER A 210 -12.11 4.49 -7.95
CA SER A 210 -11.17 4.24 -6.86
C SER A 210 -10.29 3.02 -7.14
N ARG A 211 -10.87 1.93 -7.65
CA ARG A 211 -10.14 0.72 -8.06
C ARG A 211 -9.16 0.98 -9.19
N LEU A 212 -9.58 1.77 -10.19
CA LEU A 212 -8.70 2.15 -11.29
C LEU A 212 -7.52 2.98 -10.79
N ARG A 213 -7.76 4.00 -9.96
CA ARG A 213 -6.71 4.82 -9.36
C ARG A 213 -5.72 4.00 -8.51
N PHE A 214 -6.22 2.99 -7.80
CA PHE A 214 -5.37 2.07 -7.05
C PHE A 214 -4.40 1.32 -7.97
N LEU A 215 -4.89 0.72 -9.07
CA LEU A 215 -4.04 0.01 -10.02
C LEU A 215 -3.03 0.95 -10.69
N GLU A 216 -3.47 2.13 -11.13
CA GLU A 216 -2.59 3.14 -11.73
C GLU A 216 -1.49 3.59 -10.75
N ALA A 217 -1.82 3.83 -9.49
CA ALA A 217 -0.83 4.21 -8.48
C ALA A 217 0.18 3.10 -8.18
N CYS A 218 -0.24 1.83 -8.20
CA CYS A 218 0.65 0.68 -8.04
C CYS A 218 1.59 0.54 -9.26
N LEU A 219 1.05 0.65 -10.47
CA LEU A 219 1.84 0.60 -11.70
C LEU A 219 2.86 1.73 -11.80
N LEU A 220 2.47 2.96 -11.47
CA LEU A 220 3.42 4.08 -11.42
C LEU A 220 4.55 3.83 -10.41
N ARG A 221 4.23 3.23 -9.26
CA ARG A 221 5.26 2.83 -8.29
C ARG A 221 6.19 1.77 -8.83
N GLU A 222 5.67 0.76 -9.53
CA GLU A 222 6.46 -0.30 -10.17
C GLU A 222 7.36 0.26 -11.27
N MET A 223 6.87 1.14 -12.11
CA MET A 223 7.65 1.79 -13.17
C MET A 223 8.78 2.66 -12.61
N VAL A 224 8.56 3.34 -11.47
CA VAL A 224 9.59 4.14 -10.77
C VAL A 224 10.53 3.27 -9.94
N ALA A 225 10.26 1.96 -9.76
CA ALA A 225 11.05 1.06 -8.93
C ALA A 225 12.31 0.53 -9.62
N ARG A 226 12.32 0.51 -10.94
CA ARG A 226 13.44 -0.02 -11.75
C ARG A 226 14.32 1.09 -12.28
N ASP A 227 15.59 0.76 -12.50
CA ASP A 227 16.53 1.61 -13.24
C ASP A 227 16.21 1.52 -14.74
N GLY A 228 16.04 2.66 -15.39
CA GLY A 228 15.61 2.73 -16.80
C GLY A 228 16.61 2.16 -17.78
N LEU A 229 17.91 2.10 -17.43
CA LEU A 229 18.94 1.54 -18.29
C LEU A 229 19.08 0.03 -18.11
N THR A 230 19.22 -0.42 -16.86
CA THR A 230 19.61 -1.79 -16.54
C THR A 230 18.43 -2.72 -16.28
N GLY A 231 17.25 -2.19 -16.01
CA GLY A 231 16.04 -2.96 -15.70
C GLY A 231 16.00 -3.63 -14.32
N ILE A 232 17.12 -3.64 -13.57
CA ILE A 232 17.16 -4.07 -12.17
C ILE A 232 16.54 -2.98 -11.25
N GLN A 233 16.47 -3.24 -9.96
CA GLN A 233 15.95 -2.25 -9.01
C GLN A 233 16.86 -1.01 -8.96
N ASN A 234 16.26 0.16 -8.66
CA ASN A 234 17.00 1.40 -8.51
C ASN A 234 17.37 1.69 -7.03
N ARG A 235 18.17 2.74 -6.81
CA ARG A 235 18.60 3.19 -5.48
C ARG A 235 17.44 3.37 -4.50
N ARG A 236 16.33 3.97 -4.95
CA ARG A 236 15.15 4.18 -4.09
C ARG A 236 14.59 2.88 -3.55
N MET A 237 14.56 1.84 -4.39
CA MET A 237 14.11 0.51 -3.98
C MET A 237 15.11 -0.18 -3.06
N PHE A 238 16.41 0.05 -3.27
CA PHE A 238 17.44 -0.39 -2.33
C PHE A 238 17.22 0.21 -0.95
N ASP A 239 17.06 1.53 -0.83
CA ASP A 239 16.82 2.21 0.46
C ASP A 239 15.58 1.67 1.18
N GLN A 240 14.51 1.42 0.45
CA GLN A 240 13.26 0.86 1.01
C GLN A 240 13.40 -0.61 1.41
N HIS A 241 14.08 -1.42 0.61
CA HIS A 241 14.26 -2.84 0.88
C HIS A 241 15.16 -3.06 2.09
N ILE A 242 16.31 -2.41 2.12
CA ILE A 242 17.29 -2.58 3.19
C ILE A 242 16.72 -2.12 4.55
N ALA A 243 15.91 -1.05 4.58
CA ALA A 243 15.25 -0.61 5.80
C ALA A 243 14.29 -1.66 6.37
N ARG A 244 13.53 -2.36 5.50
CA ARG A 244 12.63 -3.45 5.91
C ARG A 244 13.39 -4.67 6.39
N VAL A 245 14.39 -5.09 5.63
CA VAL A 245 15.21 -6.27 5.96
C VAL A 245 16.02 -6.04 7.23
N TRP A 246 16.49 -4.81 7.48
CA TRP A 246 17.13 -4.43 8.73
C TRP A 246 16.21 -4.64 9.94
N GLN A 247 14.97 -4.17 9.87
CA GLN A 247 14.00 -4.38 10.96
C GLN A 247 13.65 -5.85 11.17
N GLN A 248 13.62 -6.63 10.11
CA GLN A 248 13.43 -8.08 10.21
C GLN A 248 14.65 -8.75 10.86
N ALA A 249 15.86 -8.44 10.43
CA ALA A 249 17.10 -8.95 10.98
C ALA A 249 17.26 -8.62 12.48
N VAL A 250 16.83 -7.42 12.91
CA VAL A 250 16.77 -7.08 14.35
C VAL A 250 15.82 -7.98 15.13
N ARG A 251 14.64 -8.31 14.59
CA ARG A 251 13.63 -9.13 15.27
C ARG A 251 14.00 -10.60 15.33
N GLU A 252 14.66 -11.10 14.28
CA GLU A 252 14.99 -12.51 14.11
C GLU A 252 16.42 -12.82 14.57
N GLU A 253 17.15 -11.79 15.03
CA GLU A 253 18.55 -11.88 15.45
C GLU A 253 19.47 -12.48 14.36
N GLU A 254 19.17 -12.12 13.09
CA GLU A 254 19.88 -12.62 11.93
C GLU A 254 20.89 -11.61 11.40
N ARG A 255 21.90 -12.12 10.69
CA ARG A 255 22.92 -11.29 10.04
C ARG A 255 22.44 -10.74 8.73
N ILE A 256 22.83 -9.50 8.45
CA ILE A 256 22.60 -8.82 7.17
C ILE A 256 23.92 -8.37 6.58
N ALA A 257 24.06 -8.48 5.26
CA ALA A 257 25.21 -7.95 4.54
C ALA A 257 24.79 -6.94 3.48
N VAL A 258 25.66 -5.95 3.28
CA VAL A 258 25.61 -4.99 2.16
C VAL A 258 26.89 -5.12 1.37
N LEU A 259 26.75 -5.26 0.05
CA LEU A 259 27.84 -5.24 -0.90
C LEU A 259 27.64 -4.02 -1.81
N LEU A 260 28.66 -3.17 -1.91
CA LEU A 260 28.72 -2.10 -2.89
C LEU A 260 29.76 -2.47 -3.94
N ALA A 261 29.36 -2.44 -5.19
CA ALA A 261 30.20 -2.81 -6.32
C ALA A 261 30.28 -1.66 -7.32
N ASP A 262 31.46 -1.46 -7.92
CA ASP A 262 31.73 -0.39 -8.87
C ASP A 262 32.51 -0.96 -10.06
N VAL A 263 32.13 -0.56 -11.27
CA VAL A 263 32.81 -1.02 -12.49
C VAL A 263 34.12 -0.25 -12.66
N ASP A 264 35.24 -0.99 -12.63
CA ASP A 264 36.58 -0.41 -12.67
C ASP A 264 36.84 0.33 -13.99
N CYS A 265 37.39 1.54 -13.91
CA CYS A 265 37.79 2.37 -15.05
C CYS A 265 36.62 2.62 -16.06
N PHE A 266 35.38 2.66 -15.59
CA PHE A 266 34.20 2.78 -16.49
C PHE A 266 34.21 4.06 -17.32
N LYS A 267 34.75 5.15 -16.80
CA LYS A 267 34.93 6.38 -17.56
C LYS A 267 35.84 6.18 -18.75
N ASP A 268 37.01 5.53 -18.52
CA ASP A 268 37.99 5.21 -19.59
C ASP A 268 37.36 4.26 -20.63
N TYR A 269 36.46 3.37 -20.20
CA TYR A 269 35.67 2.51 -21.09
C TYR A 269 34.76 3.34 -22.00
N ASN A 270 33.96 4.27 -21.42
CA ASN A 270 33.08 5.15 -22.19
C ASN A 270 33.87 6.04 -23.18
N ASP A 271 34.99 6.59 -22.74
CA ASP A 271 35.82 7.45 -23.55
C ASP A 271 36.43 6.66 -24.75
N ARG A 272 36.69 5.36 -24.59
CA ARG A 272 37.27 4.48 -25.64
C ARG A 272 36.22 3.91 -26.59
N TYR A 273 35.06 3.43 -26.06
CA TYR A 273 34.08 2.64 -26.82
C TYR A 273 32.76 3.37 -27.07
N GLY A 274 32.61 4.53 -26.47
CA GLY A 274 31.36 5.34 -26.53
C GLY A 274 30.30 4.94 -25.51
N HIS A 275 29.40 5.88 -25.23
CA HIS A 275 28.36 5.71 -24.20
C HIS A 275 27.38 4.55 -24.48
N GLN A 276 27.09 4.24 -25.77
CA GLN A 276 26.22 3.10 -26.09
C GLN A 276 26.83 1.76 -25.66
N ALA A 277 28.14 1.58 -25.91
CA ALA A 277 28.84 0.39 -25.44
C ALA A 277 28.92 0.33 -23.90
N GLY A 278 29.06 1.48 -23.23
CA GLY A 278 28.98 1.57 -21.79
C GLY A 278 27.60 1.18 -21.25
N ASP A 279 26.53 1.60 -21.90
CA ASP A 279 25.16 1.22 -21.54
C ASP A 279 24.93 -0.29 -21.68
N GLU A 280 25.43 -0.93 -22.74
CA GLU A 280 25.36 -2.38 -22.94
C GLU A 280 26.18 -3.12 -21.88
N CYS A 281 27.37 -2.60 -21.57
CA CYS A 281 28.20 -3.11 -20.49
C CYS A 281 27.46 -3.09 -19.14
N LEU A 282 26.86 -1.97 -18.76
CA LEU A 282 26.10 -1.87 -17.50
C LEU A 282 24.88 -2.80 -17.48
N ARG A 283 24.20 -3.03 -18.62
CA ARG A 283 23.12 -4.03 -18.72
C ARG A 283 23.64 -5.43 -18.46
N ALA A 284 24.78 -5.80 -19.08
CA ALA A 284 25.39 -7.10 -18.90
C ALA A 284 25.83 -7.34 -17.44
N VAL A 285 26.46 -6.35 -16.81
CA VAL A 285 26.84 -6.39 -15.39
C VAL A 285 25.60 -6.55 -14.50
N ALA A 286 24.55 -5.78 -14.73
CA ALA A 286 23.32 -5.85 -13.96
C ALA A 286 22.66 -7.23 -14.01
N VAL A 287 22.58 -7.84 -15.20
CA VAL A 287 22.05 -9.20 -15.38
C VAL A 287 22.89 -10.21 -14.62
N SER A 288 24.23 -10.12 -14.74
CA SER A 288 25.19 -10.99 -14.06
C SER A 288 25.01 -10.90 -12.53
N LEU A 289 24.97 -9.70 -11.96
CA LEU A 289 24.79 -9.49 -10.53
C LEU A 289 23.43 -10.04 -10.04
N SER A 290 22.35 -9.82 -10.79
CA SER A 290 21.00 -10.28 -10.41
C SER A 290 20.88 -11.80 -10.35
N GLN A 291 21.68 -12.53 -11.12
CA GLN A 291 21.75 -14.01 -11.08
C GLN A 291 22.55 -14.54 -9.89
N CYS A 292 23.33 -13.70 -9.24
CA CYS A 292 24.15 -14.07 -8.10
C CYS A 292 23.42 -14.02 -6.77
N ALA A 293 22.43 -13.15 -6.60
CA ALA A 293 21.59 -13.03 -5.42
C ALA A 293 20.32 -13.89 -5.62
N ARG A 294 20.23 -15.03 -4.91
CA ARG A 294 19.24 -16.08 -5.24
C ARG A 294 18.21 -16.36 -4.16
N ARG A 295 18.43 -15.87 -2.93
CA ARG A 295 17.47 -16.07 -1.84
C ARG A 295 16.31 -15.08 -1.94
N PRO A 296 15.12 -15.37 -1.39
CA PRO A 296 13.93 -14.52 -1.52
C PRO A 296 14.10 -13.09 -1.03
N LEU A 297 14.96 -12.88 -0.02
CA LEU A 297 15.23 -11.56 0.55
C LEU A 297 16.55 -10.94 0.06
N ASP A 298 17.31 -11.65 -0.78
CA ASP A 298 18.45 -11.05 -1.47
C ASP A 298 17.96 -10.01 -2.48
N PHE A 299 18.73 -8.96 -2.66
CA PHE A 299 18.29 -7.84 -3.45
C PHE A 299 19.45 -7.20 -4.21
N VAL A 300 19.25 -6.86 -5.47
CA VAL A 300 20.24 -6.21 -6.32
C VAL A 300 19.66 -4.94 -6.92
N ALA A 301 20.39 -3.84 -6.82
CA ALA A 301 20.00 -2.55 -7.36
C ALA A 301 21.16 -1.83 -8.04
N ARG A 302 20.83 -0.97 -9.00
CA ARG A 302 21.76 0.07 -9.46
C ARG A 302 21.73 1.23 -8.47
N TYR A 303 22.86 1.48 -7.83
CA TYR A 303 22.96 2.49 -6.78
C TYR A 303 23.19 3.90 -7.35
N GLY A 304 23.92 4.00 -8.48
CA GLY A 304 24.13 5.24 -9.23
C GLY A 304 25.22 5.06 -10.29
N GLY A 305 25.13 5.73 -11.44
CA GLY A 305 26.17 5.65 -12.47
C GLY A 305 26.57 4.22 -12.83
N GLU A 306 27.82 3.86 -12.50
CA GLU A 306 28.40 2.52 -12.62
C GLU A 306 28.41 1.71 -11.31
N GLU A 307 27.69 2.20 -10.28
CA GLU A 307 27.64 1.58 -8.96
C GLU A 307 26.43 0.68 -8.79
N PHE A 308 26.62 -0.46 -8.17
CA PHE A 308 25.60 -1.44 -7.82
C PHE A 308 25.62 -1.75 -6.33
N ALA A 309 24.46 -2.04 -5.78
CA ALA A 309 24.30 -2.44 -4.38
C ALA A 309 23.56 -3.78 -4.27
N ILE A 310 24.02 -4.63 -3.37
CA ILE A 310 23.45 -5.95 -3.11
C ILE A 310 23.19 -6.06 -1.61
N VAL A 311 22.00 -6.52 -1.23
CA VAL A 311 21.63 -6.85 0.15
C VAL A 311 21.49 -8.36 0.25
N LEU A 312 22.10 -8.95 1.29
CA LEU A 312 21.97 -10.38 1.59
C LEU A 312 21.37 -10.52 3.01
N TYR A 313 20.34 -11.35 3.11
CA TYR A 313 19.70 -11.69 4.38
C TYR A 313 20.21 -13.06 4.89
N GLU A 314 20.16 -13.30 6.21
CA GLU A 314 20.79 -14.47 6.84
C GLU A 314 22.24 -14.66 6.36
N ALA A 315 22.98 -13.56 6.39
CA ALA A 315 24.31 -13.45 5.77
C ALA A 315 25.39 -14.09 6.62
N SER A 316 25.48 -15.42 6.62
CA SER A 316 26.66 -16.11 7.19
C SER A 316 27.93 -15.76 6.43
N ARG A 317 29.09 -15.89 7.10
CA ARG A 317 30.40 -15.62 6.46
C ARG A 317 30.58 -16.46 5.21
N GLU A 318 30.19 -17.72 5.28
CA GLU A 318 30.28 -18.69 4.17
C GLU A 318 29.40 -18.28 3.00
N TYR A 319 28.15 -17.84 3.30
CA TYR A 319 27.23 -17.40 2.25
C TYR A 319 27.70 -16.13 1.57
N VAL A 320 28.18 -15.14 2.33
CA VAL A 320 28.76 -13.92 1.76
C VAL A 320 29.95 -14.25 0.86
N ALA A 321 30.88 -15.12 1.31
CA ALA A 321 32.03 -15.55 0.51
C ALA A 321 31.62 -16.30 -0.78
N GLU A 322 30.59 -17.17 -0.69
CA GLU A 322 30.04 -17.87 -1.86
C GLU A 322 29.45 -16.88 -2.89
N VAL A 323 28.65 -15.91 -2.44
CA VAL A 323 28.06 -14.89 -3.32
C VAL A 323 29.16 -14.03 -3.96
N LEU A 324 30.15 -13.58 -3.21
CA LEU A 324 31.26 -12.79 -3.71
C LEU A 324 32.06 -13.54 -4.78
N THR A 325 32.39 -14.81 -4.54
CA THR A 325 33.07 -15.68 -5.51
C THR A 325 32.25 -15.86 -6.79
N ARG A 326 30.92 -16.05 -6.62
CA ARG A 326 29.99 -16.17 -7.75
C ARG A 326 29.93 -14.89 -8.59
N ILE A 327 29.93 -13.73 -7.95
CA ILE A 327 29.94 -12.42 -8.62
C ILE A 327 31.25 -12.27 -9.41
N GLN A 328 32.42 -12.47 -8.79
CA GLN A 328 33.70 -12.34 -9.47
C GLN A 328 33.78 -13.26 -10.70
N ARG A 329 33.36 -14.51 -10.54
CA ARG A 329 33.33 -15.47 -11.65
C ARG A 329 32.38 -15.05 -12.76
N SER A 330 31.17 -14.66 -12.42
CA SER A 330 30.15 -14.28 -13.39
C SER A 330 30.54 -13.02 -14.18
N ILE A 331 31.20 -12.05 -13.55
CA ILE A 331 31.73 -10.87 -14.24
C ILE A 331 32.91 -11.25 -15.16
N ALA A 332 33.82 -12.12 -14.71
CA ALA A 332 34.90 -12.60 -15.56
C ALA A 332 34.41 -13.39 -16.79
N GLU A 333 33.31 -14.14 -16.63
CA GLU A 333 32.67 -14.91 -17.71
C GLU A 333 32.03 -14.00 -18.78
N LEU A 334 31.66 -12.73 -18.45
CA LEU A 334 31.17 -11.76 -19.45
C LEU A 334 32.22 -11.47 -20.52
N ASN A 335 33.50 -11.59 -20.19
CA ASN A 335 34.62 -11.48 -21.11
C ASN A 335 34.60 -10.19 -21.96
N ILE A 336 34.13 -9.08 -21.40
CA ILE A 336 34.04 -7.79 -22.10
C ILE A 336 35.44 -7.18 -22.23
N PRO A 337 35.92 -6.89 -23.43
CA PRO A 337 37.26 -6.27 -23.63
C PRO A 337 37.28 -4.85 -23.04
N HIS A 338 38.43 -4.49 -22.41
CA HIS A 338 38.65 -3.14 -21.89
C HIS A 338 40.13 -2.70 -22.09
N ASP A 339 40.47 -2.36 -23.33
CA ASP A 339 41.86 -2.03 -23.69
C ASP A 339 42.37 -0.72 -23.07
N ALA A 340 41.50 0.16 -22.64
CA ALA A 340 41.85 1.41 -21.98
C ALA A 340 42.03 1.26 -20.46
N SER A 341 41.70 0.10 -19.88
CA SER A 341 41.82 -0.13 -18.43
C SER A 341 43.30 -0.28 -18.03
N LYS A 342 43.62 0.36 -16.90
CA LYS A 342 44.94 0.23 -16.24
C LYS A 342 45.03 -0.98 -15.30
N VAL A 343 43.88 -1.70 -15.12
CA VAL A 343 43.73 -2.81 -14.17
C VAL A 343 43.89 -4.17 -14.86
N ALA A 344 43.14 -4.38 -15.95
CA ALA A 344 43.14 -5.62 -16.72
C ALA A 344 42.69 -5.35 -18.16
N SER A 345 43.01 -6.25 -19.10
CA SER A 345 42.57 -6.17 -20.50
C SER A 345 41.06 -6.44 -20.69
N ARG A 346 40.35 -6.72 -19.61
CA ARG A 346 38.91 -7.01 -19.56
C ARG A 346 38.25 -6.20 -18.46
N LEU A 347 36.91 -6.05 -18.56
CA LEU A 347 36.12 -5.40 -17.57
C LEU A 347 36.26 -6.10 -16.21
N THR A 348 36.48 -5.32 -15.17
CA THR A 348 36.56 -5.79 -13.79
C THR A 348 35.66 -4.94 -12.90
N ILE A 349 35.39 -5.44 -11.70
CA ILE A 349 34.67 -4.72 -10.67
C ILE A 349 35.42 -4.74 -9.35
N SER A 350 35.32 -3.64 -8.61
CA SER A 350 35.75 -3.59 -7.21
C SER A 350 34.54 -3.73 -6.31
N ILE A 351 34.64 -4.51 -5.22
CA ILE A 351 33.53 -4.76 -4.31
C ILE A 351 33.95 -4.47 -2.87
N GLY A 352 33.19 -3.65 -2.18
CA GLY A 352 33.23 -3.50 -0.73
C GLY A 352 32.05 -4.22 -0.11
N ALA A 353 32.33 -5.17 0.78
CA ALA A 353 31.28 -5.92 1.49
C ALA A 353 31.38 -5.64 2.98
N ALA A 354 30.24 -5.42 3.61
CA ALA A 354 30.15 -5.36 5.05
C ALA A 354 28.98 -6.23 5.53
N PHE A 355 29.19 -6.98 6.62
CA PHE A 355 28.14 -7.75 7.23
C PHE A 355 28.19 -7.66 8.75
N ILE A 356 27.00 -7.56 9.36
CA ILE A 356 26.87 -7.42 10.81
C ILE A 356 25.61 -8.16 11.28
N MET A 357 25.59 -8.48 12.58
CA MET A 357 24.35 -8.77 13.29
C MET A 357 23.81 -7.45 13.85
N PRO A 358 22.59 -7.02 13.50
CA PRO A 358 21.99 -5.80 14.06
C PRO A 358 21.91 -5.87 15.59
N ALA A 359 22.23 -4.76 16.26
CA ALA A 359 22.16 -4.62 17.71
C ALA A 359 21.79 -3.18 18.09
N ALA A 360 21.43 -2.93 19.34
CA ALA A 360 20.95 -1.62 19.81
C ALA A 360 21.96 -0.45 19.59
N ASN A 361 23.24 -0.77 19.49
CA ASN A 361 24.32 0.19 19.25
C ASN A 361 24.81 0.24 17.79
N ARG A 362 24.08 -0.38 16.86
CA ARG A 362 24.44 -0.46 15.43
C ARG A 362 23.33 0.14 14.59
N THR A 363 23.69 0.90 13.56
CA THR A 363 22.75 1.54 12.67
C THR A 363 22.90 1.00 11.24
N LEU A 364 21.82 1.10 10.49
CA LEU A 364 21.78 0.75 9.07
C LEU A 364 22.78 1.63 8.26
N GLU A 365 22.81 2.92 8.58
CA GLU A 365 23.74 3.87 7.95
C GLU A 365 25.19 3.48 8.20
N GLY A 366 25.49 2.99 9.41
CA GLY A 366 26.82 2.50 9.76
C GLY A 366 27.22 1.27 8.94
N LEU A 367 26.29 0.34 8.66
CA LEU A 367 26.54 -0.82 7.78
C LEU A 367 26.85 -0.38 6.34
N ILE A 368 26.05 0.54 5.80
CA ILE A 368 26.27 1.05 4.44
C ILE A 368 27.61 1.79 4.36
N GLN A 369 27.94 2.61 5.35
CA GLN A 369 29.21 3.33 5.41
C GLN A 369 30.40 2.36 5.48
N LEU A 370 30.29 1.25 6.23
CA LEU A 370 31.32 0.25 6.32
C LEU A 370 31.57 -0.46 4.97
N ALA A 371 30.50 -0.72 4.21
CA ALA A 371 30.61 -1.28 2.86
C ALA A 371 31.25 -0.27 1.89
N ASP A 372 30.93 1.02 2.02
CA ASP A 372 31.54 2.09 1.20
C ASP A 372 33.04 2.26 1.52
N GLU A 373 33.44 2.24 2.79
CA GLU A 373 34.84 2.24 3.19
C GLU A 373 35.60 1.01 2.64
N ALA A 374 34.95 -0.17 2.64
CA ALA A 374 35.52 -1.39 2.06
C ALA A 374 35.72 -1.24 0.55
N LEU A 375 34.74 -0.67 -0.17
CA LEU A 375 34.83 -0.40 -1.60
C LEU A 375 35.95 0.60 -1.92
N TYR A 376 36.04 1.66 -1.12
CA TYR A 376 37.14 2.62 -1.27
C TYR A 376 38.50 1.95 -1.10
N CYS A 377 38.69 1.10 -0.09
CA CYS A 377 39.90 0.33 0.09
C CYS A 377 40.20 -0.60 -1.12
N ALA A 378 39.17 -1.26 -1.68
CA ALA A 378 39.33 -2.11 -2.85
C ALA A 378 39.86 -1.32 -4.07
N LYS A 379 39.35 -0.09 -4.27
CA LYS A 379 39.83 0.81 -5.34
C LYS A 379 41.27 1.30 -5.10
N GLU A 380 41.62 1.67 -3.88
CA GLU A 380 42.98 2.13 -3.51
C GLU A 380 44.01 1.05 -3.61
N GLU A 381 43.71 -0.19 -3.23
CA GLU A 381 44.62 -1.30 -3.25
C GLU A 381 44.85 -1.89 -4.65
N GLY A 382 44.35 -1.27 -5.72
CA GLY A 382 44.61 -1.62 -7.11
C GLY A 382 43.43 -2.21 -7.89
N ARG A 383 42.20 -2.08 -7.37
CA ARG A 383 40.95 -2.51 -8.02
C ARG A 383 40.86 -4.02 -8.25
N ASN A 384 39.85 -4.47 -9.01
CA ASN A 384 39.60 -5.86 -9.37
C ASN A 384 39.68 -6.80 -8.15
N ARG A 385 39.08 -6.43 -7.06
CA ARG A 385 39.14 -7.19 -5.79
C ARG A 385 37.90 -6.95 -4.91
N VAL A 386 37.83 -7.80 -3.91
CA VAL A 386 36.83 -7.72 -2.85
C VAL A 386 37.52 -7.41 -1.53
N ILE A 387 37.02 -6.42 -0.82
CA ILE A 387 37.38 -6.16 0.57
C ILE A 387 36.11 -6.41 1.43
N VAL A 388 36.29 -7.23 2.47
CA VAL A 388 35.21 -7.56 3.39
C VAL A 388 35.53 -6.96 4.76
N MET A 389 34.58 -6.24 5.33
CA MET A 389 34.65 -5.70 6.67
C MET A 389 33.55 -6.31 7.54
N GLU A 390 33.92 -6.84 8.69
CA GLU A 390 33.00 -7.37 9.71
C GLU A 390 33.11 -6.53 10.96
N ALA A 391 31.97 -6.08 11.51
CA ALA A 391 31.95 -5.41 12.80
C ALA A 391 31.72 -6.48 13.89
N GLU A 392 32.78 -6.85 14.60
CA GLU A 392 32.69 -7.75 15.77
C GLU A 392 32.13 -7.07 17.00
N TYR A 393 31.72 -7.87 17.99
CA TYR A 393 31.00 -7.53 19.22
C TYR A 393 31.72 -6.58 20.20
N ALA A 394 32.97 -6.22 19.98
CA ALA A 394 33.79 -5.51 20.96
C ALA A 394 33.97 -4.03 20.62
N THR A 395 33.49 -3.21 21.59
CA THR A 395 33.87 -1.82 21.85
C THR A 395 33.53 -0.76 20.80
N MET A 396 32.24 -0.35 20.74
CA MET A 396 31.90 1.00 20.33
C MET A 396 32.02 1.95 21.55
N ARG A 397 33.18 2.42 21.84
CA ARG A 397 33.43 3.68 22.55
C ARG A 397 34.03 4.63 21.53
N THR A 398 33.28 5.66 21.10
CA THR A 398 33.70 6.71 20.18
C THR A 398 33.62 6.42 18.67
N GLY A 399 32.47 6.11 18.06
CA GLY A 399 32.21 6.38 16.62
C GLY A 399 33.24 5.87 15.58
N ARG A 400 34.18 5.02 15.93
CA ARG A 400 35.15 4.38 15.03
C ARG A 400 35.08 2.88 15.21
N PHE A 401 34.81 2.14 14.12
CA PHE A 401 34.81 0.70 14.07
C PHE A 401 36.26 0.17 14.22
N GLU A 402 36.51 -0.78 15.11
CA GLU A 402 37.73 -1.56 15.05
C GLU A 402 37.63 -2.56 13.88
N LYS A 403 38.59 -2.45 12.94
CA LYS A 403 38.56 -3.10 11.63
C LYS A 403 39.29 -4.45 11.69
N ARG A 404 38.58 -5.55 11.43
CA ARG A 404 39.23 -6.76 10.90
C ARG A 404 39.05 -6.79 9.37
N ARG A 405 40.15 -6.72 8.64
CA ARG A 405 40.19 -6.89 7.18
C ARG A 405 40.41 -8.35 6.88
N HIS A 406 39.58 -8.91 6.03
CA HIS A 406 39.84 -10.18 5.40
C HIS A 406 39.90 -9.98 3.89
N GLN A 407 41.01 -10.33 3.28
CA GLN A 407 41.15 -10.41 1.83
C GLN A 407 40.68 -11.80 1.43
N VAL A 408 39.69 -11.89 0.54
CA VAL A 408 39.34 -13.15 -0.11
C VAL A 408 40.21 -13.22 -1.36
N ASP A 409 41.27 -14.03 -1.31
CA ASP A 409 42.08 -14.32 -2.49
C ASP A 409 41.24 -15.10 -3.49
N ALA A 410 41.30 -14.66 -4.75
CA ALA A 410 40.56 -15.21 -5.88
C ALA A 410 41.12 -16.56 -6.37
#